data_f092861785a3e1e62687d084781bc913
#
_entry.id   f092861785a3e1e62687d084781bc913
#
_cell.length_a   1.000
_cell.length_b   1.000
_cell.length_c   1.000
_cell.angle_alpha   90.00
_cell.angle_beta   90.00
_cell.angle_gamma   90.00
#
_symmetry.space_group_name_H-M   'P 1'
#
loop_
_entity.id
_entity.type
_entity.pdbx_description
1 polymer ?
#
loop_
_entity_poly.entity_id
_entity_poly.type
_entity_poly.pdbx_seq_one_letter_code
_entity_poly.pdbx_strand_id
1 'polypeptide(L)'
;MFLRHQRDVQGAPLRKGGGQLSGGEQQMLAIGRALMNHPRLLILDEPVEGLAPVIVEEIVAQLKTIKAAGVAILLVEQNLEVCVQLADRHYIVEQGVIVREAGNADFMADHEVKDRYLGVGLA
;
A
#
# COMPACT_ATOMS: atom_id res chain seq x y z
N MET A 1 -16.29 -3.48 3.71
CA MET A 1 -15.51 -3.98 2.55
C MET A 1 -14.35 -4.86 2.99
N PHE A 2 -13.53 -4.44 3.93
CA PHE A 2 -12.45 -5.23 4.51
C PHE A 2 -12.92 -6.54 5.17
N LEU A 3 -14.01 -6.49 5.96
CA LEU A 3 -14.61 -7.66 6.60
C LEU A 3 -15.25 -8.66 5.60
N ARG A 4 -15.64 -8.18 4.42
CA ARG A 4 -16.16 -9.04 3.35
C ARG A 4 -15.04 -9.86 2.72
N HIS A 5 -13.90 -9.24 2.52
CA HIS A 5 -12.71 -9.91 1.98
C HIS A 5 -12.15 -10.93 2.97
N GLN A 6 -12.11 -10.57 4.26
CA GLN A 6 -11.77 -11.53 5.30
C GLN A 6 -12.72 -12.74 5.36
N ARG A 7 -14.02 -12.52 5.06
CA ARG A 7 -14.98 -13.64 4.98
C ARG A 7 -14.71 -14.54 3.79
N ASP A 8 -14.32 -13.99 2.67
CA ASP A 8 -13.98 -14.78 1.48
C ASP A 8 -12.70 -15.58 1.69
N VAL A 9 -11.73 -15.00 2.38
CA VAL A 9 -10.50 -15.70 2.81
C VAL A 9 -10.80 -16.71 3.93
N GLN A 10 -11.72 -16.41 4.84
CA GLN A 10 -12.16 -17.32 5.90
C GLN A 10 -13.17 -18.37 5.44
N GLY A 11 -13.92 -18.07 4.39
CA GLY A 11 -14.86 -18.99 3.75
C GLY A 11 -14.19 -19.94 2.75
N ALA A 12 -12.95 -19.68 2.36
CA ALA A 12 -12.12 -20.70 1.73
C ALA A 12 -11.98 -21.86 2.73
N PRO A 13 -12.17 -23.10 2.29
CA PRO A 13 -12.23 -24.23 3.21
C PRO A 13 -11.05 -24.20 4.17
N LEU A 14 -11.31 -24.35 5.44
CA LEU A 14 -10.38 -24.39 6.60
C LEU A 14 -9.13 -25.27 6.41
N ARG A 15 -8.89 -25.77 5.21
CA ARG A 15 -7.82 -26.67 4.82
C ARG A 15 -6.64 -25.98 4.13
N LYS A 16 -6.74 -24.68 3.80
CA LYS A 16 -5.58 -23.95 3.25
C LYS A 16 -4.76 -23.39 4.40
N GLY A 17 -3.63 -23.99 4.67
CA GLY A 17 -2.60 -23.36 5.49
C GLY A 17 -2.15 -22.04 4.83
N GLY A 18 -1.63 -21.09 5.62
CA GLY A 18 -1.18 -19.77 5.11
C GLY A 18 -0.22 -19.85 3.91
N GLY A 19 0.55 -20.95 3.77
CA GLY A 19 1.44 -21.20 2.63
C GLY A 19 0.74 -21.57 1.32
N GLN A 20 -0.58 -21.82 1.34
CA GLN A 20 -1.38 -22.17 0.16
C GLN A 20 -2.18 -20.98 -0.40
N LEU A 21 -2.07 -19.81 0.22
CA LEU A 21 -2.72 -18.58 -0.23
C LEU A 21 -1.89 -17.93 -1.33
N SER A 22 -2.55 -17.20 -2.25
CA SER A 22 -1.85 -16.33 -3.20
C SER A 22 -1.07 -15.23 -2.46
N GLY A 23 -0.11 -14.59 -3.12
CA GLY A 23 0.64 -13.48 -2.55
C GLY A 23 -0.27 -12.34 -2.07
N GLY A 24 -1.32 -12.01 -2.85
CA GLY A 24 -2.31 -11.01 -2.48
C GLY A 24 -3.14 -11.41 -1.26
N GLU A 25 -3.59 -12.66 -1.21
CA GLU A 25 -4.32 -13.20 -0.06
C GLU A 25 -3.47 -13.21 1.21
N GLN A 26 -2.19 -13.59 1.11
CA GLN A 26 -1.24 -13.55 2.21
C GLN A 26 -1.06 -12.12 2.73
N GLN A 27 -0.94 -11.14 1.83
CA GLN A 27 -0.79 -9.74 2.19
C GLN A 27 -2.03 -9.19 2.88
N MET A 28 -3.22 -9.50 2.36
CA MET A 28 -4.49 -9.12 2.98
C MET A 28 -4.65 -9.74 4.37
N LEU A 29 -4.25 -11.00 4.55
CA LEU A 29 -4.26 -11.68 5.84
C LEU A 29 -3.32 -10.98 6.83
N ALA A 30 -2.11 -10.63 6.42
CA ALA A 30 -1.14 -9.92 7.27
C ALA A 30 -1.67 -8.56 7.73
N ILE A 31 -2.26 -7.78 6.83
CA ILE A 31 -2.90 -6.50 7.15
C ILE A 31 -4.07 -6.71 8.12
N GLY A 32 -4.92 -7.69 7.86
CA GLY A 32 -6.05 -8.03 8.73
C GLY A 32 -5.63 -8.40 10.14
N ARG A 33 -4.58 -9.19 10.28
CA ARG A 33 -4.01 -9.56 11.59
C ARG A 33 -3.48 -8.35 12.35
N ALA A 34 -2.78 -7.45 11.68
CA ALA A 34 -2.30 -6.22 12.28
C ALA A 34 -3.45 -5.34 12.80
N LEU A 35 -4.54 -5.24 12.04
CA LEU A 35 -5.72 -4.46 12.40
C LEU A 35 -6.51 -5.02 13.60
N MET A 36 -6.39 -6.30 13.90
CA MET A 36 -7.07 -6.91 15.06
C MET A 36 -6.61 -6.30 16.39
N ASN A 37 -5.43 -5.73 16.45
CA ASN A 37 -4.90 -5.06 17.63
C ASN A 37 -5.38 -3.59 17.77
N HIS A 38 -6.28 -3.13 16.90
CA HIS A 38 -6.76 -1.75 16.86
C HIS A 38 -5.62 -0.71 16.85
N PRO A 39 -4.69 -0.80 15.88
CA PRO A 39 -3.52 0.07 15.85
C PRO A 39 -3.91 1.51 15.55
N ARG A 40 -3.14 2.45 16.10
CA ARG A 40 -3.20 3.87 15.72
C ARG A 40 -2.31 4.16 14.51
N LEU A 41 -1.31 3.33 14.30
CA LEU A 41 -0.35 3.40 13.19
C LEU A 41 -0.15 2.02 12.60
N LEU A 42 -0.29 1.91 11.28
CA LEU A 42 0.01 0.74 10.49
C LEU A 42 1.26 1.02 9.66
N ILE A 43 2.28 0.17 9.79
CA ILE A 43 3.53 0.27 9.04
C ILE A 43 3.54 -0.82 7.98
N LEU A 44 3.70 -0.44 6.73
CA LEU A 44 3.71 -1.33 5.58
C LEU A 44 4.99 -1.15 4.78
N ASP A 45 5.72 -2.23 4.61
CA ASP A 45 6.96 -2.26 3.83
C ASP A 45 6.74 -3.03 2.53
N GLU A 46 6.74 -2.29 1.41
CA GLU A 46 6.54 -2.80 0.05
C GLU A 46 5.32 -3.74 -0.09
N PRO A 47 4.12 -3.31 0.36
CA PRO A 47 2.97 -4.22 0.46
C PRO A 47 2.44 -4.73 -0.87
N VAL A 48 2.80 -4.12 -1.99
CA VAL A 48 2.30 -4.50 -3.33
C VAL A 48 3.39 -5.10 -4.22
N GLU A 49 4.60 -5.30 -3.70
CA GLU A 49 5.71 -5.84 -4.48
C GLU A 49 5.39 -7.24 -5.04
N GLY A 50 5.64 -7.42 -6.33
CA GLY A 50 5.46 -8.70 -7.01
C GLY A 50 4.01 -9.12 -7.22
N LEU A 51 3.03 -8.27 -6.95
CA LEU A 51 1.61 -8.56 -7.13
C LEU A 51 1.10 -8.11 -8.50
N ALA A 52 0.11 -8.83 -9.04
CA ALA A 52 -0.54 -8.45 -10.28
C ALA A 52 -1.27 -7.10 -10.14
N PRO A 53 -1.37 -6.29 -11.21
CA PRO A 53 -2.00 -4.96 -11.15
C PRO A 53 -3.40 -4.94 -10.54
N VAL A 54 -4.24 -5.92 -10.85
CA VAL A 54 -5.60 -6.01 -10.30
C VAL A 54 -5.59 -6.22 -8.79
N ILE A 55 -4.62 -6.96 -8.27
CA ILE A 55 -4.45 -7.19 -6.83
C ILE A 55 -3.89 -5.93 -6.14
N VAL A 56 -2.98 -5.22 -6.80
CA VAL A 56 -2.47 -3.93 -6.32
C VAL A 56 -3.61 -2.93 -6.14
N GLU A 57 -4.50 -2.81 -7.12
CA GLU A 57 -5.69 -1.94 -7.04
C GLU A 57 -6.59 -2.31 -5.85
N GLU A 58 -6.78 -3.59 -5.62
CA GLU A 58 -7.58 -4.08 -4.51
C GLU A 58 -6.95 -3.73 -3.15
N ILE A 59 -5.65 -3.94 -3.00
CA ILE A 59 -4.92 -3.57 -1.77
C ILE A 59 -4.97 -2.06 -1.55
N VAL A 60 -4.77 -1.26 -2.59
CA VAL A 60 -4.87 0.21 -2.50
C VAL A 60 -6.26 0.64 -2.04
N ALA A 61 -7.33 0.04 -2.58
CA ALA A 61 -8.69 0.32 -2.16
C ALA A 61 -8.92 -0.01 -0.67
N GLN A 62 -8.39 -1.12 -0.19
CA GLN A 62 -8.47 -1.51 1.23
C GLN A 62 -7.69 -0.54 2.12
N LEU A 63 -6.50 -0.13 1.72
CA LEU A 63 -5.69 0.83 2.48
C LEU A 63 -6.36 2.21 2.55
N LYS A 64 -7.03 2.65 1.50
CA LYS A 64 -7.85 3.87 1.51
C LYS A 64 -8.97 3.77 2.57
N THR A 65 -9.63 2.63 2.66
CA THR A 65 -10.68 2.38 3.65
C THR A 65 -10.12 2.42 5.07
N ILE A 66 -8.99 1.81 5.32
CA ILE A 66 -8.31 1.80 6.62
C ILE A 66 -7.91 3.22 7.01
N LYS A 67 -7.34 3.99 6.09
CA LYS A 67 -6.98 5.39 6.29
C LYS A 67 -8.23 6.23 6.65
N ALA A 68 -9.31 6.07 5.92
CA ALA A 68 -10.57 6.76 6.16
C ALA A 68 -11.17 6.44 7.54
N ALA A 69 -10.88 5.27 8.09
CA ALA A 69 -11.27 4.87 9.44
C ALA A 69 -10.41 5.51 10.55
N GLY A 70 -9.42 6.31 10.20
CA GLY A 70 -8.59 7.06 11.15
C GLY A 70 -7.28 6.40 11.56
N VAL A 71 -6.89 5.31 10.91
CA VAL A 71 -5.60 4.67 11.15
C VAL A 71 -4.52 5.42 10.35
N ALA A 72 -3.47 5.88 11.02
CA ALA A 72 -2.31 6.45 10.35
C ALA A 72 -1.53 5.34 9.64
N ILE A 73 -1.03 5.62 8.44
CA ILE A 73 -0.27 4.64 7.66
C ILE A 73 1.11 5.22 7.32
N LEU A 74 2.16 4.48 7.70
CA LEU A 74 3.50 4.70 7.20
C LEU A 74 3.76 3.66 6.11
N LEU A 75 3.83 4.13 4.87
CA LEU A 75 4.00 3.29 3.69
C LEU A 75 5.42 3.45 3.14
N VAL A 76 6.16 2.36 3.08
CA VAL A 76 7.44 2.29 2.38
C VAL A 76 7.19 1.58 1.06
N GLU A 77 7.39 2.28 -0.06
CA GLU A 77 7.03 1.75 -1.38
C GLU A 77 7.90 2.37 -2.48
N GLN A 78 8.29 1.56 -3.46
CA GLN A 78 8.97 2.02 -4.67
C GLN A 78 7.98 2.36 -5.79
N ASN A 79 6.77 1.79 -5.72
CA ASN A 79 5.70 2.07 -6.67
C ASN A 79 5.10 3.44 -6.38
N LEU A 80 5.56 4.44 -7.11
CA LEU A 80 5.15 5.82 -6.90
C LEU A 80 3.67 6.05 -7.17
N GLU A 81 3.08 5.33 -8.13
CA GLU A 81 1.66 5.41 -8.44
C GLU A 81 0.78 5.02 -7.25
N VAL A 82 1.19 3.98 -6.51
CA VAL A 82 0.54 3.59 -5.26
C VAL A 82 0.72 4.66 -4.18
N CYS A 83 1.93 5.21 -4.05
CA CYS A 83 2.21 6.25 -3.08
C CYS A 83 1.33 7.49 -3.27
N VAL A 84 1.21 7.98 -4.50
CA VAL A 84 0.42 9.20 -4.78
C VAL A 84 -1.08 9.01 -4.58
N GLN A 85 -1.57 7.78 -4.69
CA GLN A 85 -2.97 7.45 -4.42
C GLN A 85 -3.29 7.39 -2.92
N LEU A 86 -2.32 7.06 -2.09
CA LEU A 86 -2.52 6.78 -0.66
C LEU A 86 -2.02 7.87 0.26
N ALA A 87 -0.87 8.47 -0.04
CA ALA A 87 -0.17 9.33 0.89
C ALA A 87 -0.65 10.78 0.83
N ASP A 88 -0.68 11.42 2.00
CA ASP A 88 -0.88 12.87 2.12
C ASP A 88 0.45 13.62 2.04
N ARG A 89 1.56 12.94 2.37
CA ARG A 89 2.91 13.49 2.43
C ARG A 89 3.91 12.44 1.97
N HIS A 90 4.94 12.89 1.27
CA HIS A 90 6.00 12.04 0.73
C HIS A 90 7.37 12.44 1.27
N TYR A 91 8.18 11.43 1.53
CA TYR A 91 9.60 11.55 1.82
C TYR A 91 10.35 10.68 0.82
N ILE A 92 11.24 11.28 0.03
CA ILE A 92 12.10 10.53 -0.88
C ILE A 92 13.40 10.24 -0.18
N VAL A 93 13.76 8.97 -0.12
CA VAL A 93 14.98 8.49 0.50
C VAL A 93 15.92 7.95 -0.58
N GLU A 94 17.12 8.48 -0.64
CA GLU A 94 18.19 8.01 -1.51
C GLU A 94 19.45 7.79 -0.67
N GLN A 95 20.04 6.60 -0.78
CA GLN A 95 21.27 6.25 -0.06
C GLN A 95 21.24 6.56 1.45
N GLY A 96 20.10 6.28 2.07
CA GLY A 96 19.90 6.47 3.51
C GLY A 96 19.64 7.92 3.95
N VAL A 97 19.45 8.84 3.00
CA VAL A 97 19.20 10.27 3.27
C VAL A 97 17.85 10.68 2.69
N ILE A 98 17.09 11.47 3.45
CA ILE A 98 15.88 12.12 2.93
C ILE A 98 16.33 13.28 2.04
N VAL A 99 16.11 13.13 0.73
CA VAL A 99 16.51 14.13 -0.27
C VAL A 99 15.36 15.08 -0.62
N ARG A 100 14.14 14.72 -0.29
CA ARG A 100 12.97 15.56 -0.55
C ARG A 100 11.81 15.22 0.39
N GLU A 101 11.07 16.25 0.74
CA GLU A 101 9.80 16.16 1.47
C GLU A 101 8.78 17.08 0.81
N ALA A 102 7.55 16.60 0.59
CA ALA A 102 6.47 17.42 0.05
C ALA A 102 5.10 16.84 0.39
N GLY A 103 4.09 17.69 0.48
CA GLY A 103 2.69 17.26 0.45
C GLY A 103 2.32 16.64 -0.89
N ASN A 104 1.27 15.84 -0.92
CA ASN A 104 0.91 15.08 -2.13
C ASN A 104 0.61 16.00 -3.34
N ALA A 105 -0.10 17.10 -3.13
CA ALA A 105 -0.43 18.03 -4.20
C ALA A 105 0.83 18.67 -4.84
N ASP A 106 1.76 19.12 -4.00
CA ASP A 106 3.02 19.72 -4.46
C ASP A 106 3.90 18.67 -5.13
N PHE A 107 3.92 17.46 -4.59
CA PHE A 107 4.65 16.32 -5.15
C PHE A 107 4.14 15.97 -6.55
N MET A 108 2.83 15.90 -6.73
CA MET A 108 2.20 15.61 -8.02
C MET A 108 2.34 16.73 -9.04
N ALA A 109 2.48 17.99 -8.60
CA ALA A 109 2.68 19.15 -9.48
C ALA A 109 4.13 19.27 -9.98
N ASP A 110 5.06 18.55 -9.37
CA ASP A 110 6.49 18.65 -9.67
C ASP A 110 6.84 17.84 -10.92
N HIS A 111 7.32 18.54 -11.96
CA HIS A 111 7.71 17.93 -13.21
C HIS A 111 8.96 17.04 -13.06
N GLU A 112 9.91 17.42 -12.20
CA GLU A 112 11.10 16.63 -11.95
C GLU A 112 10.76 15.28 -11.33
N VAL A 113 9.81 15.26 -10.40
CA VAL A 113 9.30 14.02 -9.80
C VAL A 113 8.64 13.14 -10.84
N LYS A 114 7.80 13.72 -11.70
CA LYS A 114 7.14 12.97 -12.77
C LYS A 114 8.15 12.36 -13.73
N ASP A 115 9.12 13.12 -14.16
CA ASP A 115 10.14 12.67 -15.12
C ASP A 115 11.06 11.62 -14.51
N ARG A 116 11.47 11.81 -13.26
CA ARG A 116 12.45 10.94 -12.59
C ARG A 116 11.84 9.65 -12.05
N TYR A 117 10.62 9.70 -11.52
CA TYR A 117 10.04 8.59 -10.76
C TYR A 117 8.79 7.96 -11.39
N LEU A 118 8.05 8.68 -12.22
CA LEU A 118 6.86 8.15 -12.92
C LEU A 118 7.15 7.68 -14.35
N GLY A 119 8.37 7.90 -14.85
CA GLY A 119 8.76 7.48 -16.19
C GLY A 119 7.99 8.19 -17.32
N VAL A 120 7.30 9.29 -17.04
CA VAL A 120 6.50 10.03 -18.04
C VAL A 120 7.40 10.65 -19.12
N GLY A 121 8.65 10.92 -18.80
CA GLY A 121 9.67 11.39 -19.76
C GLY A 121 10.26 10.29 -20.65
N LEU A 122 9.89 9.04 -20.45
CA LEU A 122 10.37 7.89 -21.21
C LEU A 122 9.40 7.42 -22.28
N ALA A 123 8.26 8.04 -22.37
CA ALA A 123 7.26 7.73 -23.39
C ALA A 123 7.49 8.51 -24.67
#